data_579849609a6c3e4ee0024ff8ca451069
#
_entry.id   579849609a6c3e4ee0024ff8ca451069
#
_cell.length_a   1.000
_cell.length_b   1.000
_cell.length_c   1.000
_cell.angle_alpha   90.00
_cell.angle_beta   90.00
_cell.angle_gamma   90.00
#
_symmetry.space_group_name_H-M   'P 1'
#
loop_
_entity.id
_entity.type
_entity.pdbx_description
1 polymer ?
#
loop_
_entity_poly.entity_id
_entity_poly.type
_entity_poly.pdbx_seq_one_letter_code
_entity_poly.pdbx_strand_id
1 'polypeptide(L)'
;MTTKPAAEVSVAPGLFQTLKTFPATVHALLFFTFVIRFSYFMAWPFIAVIMTKNYHMSPVAIGVVMTSSALISVVLGMYGGQISDRLGRRIILLLGCGFSAVGYITLAQATGMGLFITGLMIIGVCFAWVDPPVRALMSDLLVDSRRRALALQMRYYLINVAAVFGPLIGIVFGLTSQKGTFLLTGLTYLPFFVYVLLFIPAGKLSGEQKNSAPVIKLHQVIGIIARDRIYIAALLCSMLCSVVYIHYEAVLPQYLMLLDGNAAVKLITVILVTNACTVLLFQSFIMRFLTQVSLPKRILLGGIIFAISQLCFFFIHSTEMWAWLMGTAVFSVGEAILMPNLNIMLDQLAPVEHRGAYLGASTLSTLGVAVGPLIGGVILAMTGAGVFICTALLSVLLCTIIYVCRISMLARLQDP
;
A
#
# COMPACT_ATOMS: atom_id res chain seq x y z
N MET A 1 19.69 44.42 -36.81
CA MET A 1 19.91 43.02 -36.41
C MET A 1 20.21 42.99 -34.93
N THR A 2 19.22 42.76 -34.12
CA THR A 2 19.34 42.65 -32.66
C THR A 2 19.31 41.18 -32.30
N THR A 3 20.46 40.63 -31.92
CA THR A 3 20.63 39.26 -31.45
C THR A 3 19.90 39.12 -30.12
N LYS A 4 18.83 38.28 -30.09
CA LYS A 4 18.22 37.78 -28.85
C LYS A 4 19.29 37.05 -28.03
N PRO A 5 19.43 37.33 -26.72
CA PRO A 5 20.30 36.54 -25.87
C PRO A 5 19.76 35.09 -25.78
N ALA A 6 20.67 34.15 -25.95
CA ALA A 6 20.38 32.72 -25.76
C ALA A 6 19.82 32.51 -24.34
N ALA A 7 18.69 31.84 -24.26
CA ALA A 7 18.11 31.43 -22.98
C ALA A 7 19.15 30.55 -22.26
N GLU A 8 19.64 31.00 -21.13
CA GLU A 8 20.43 30.19 -20.21
C GLU A 8 19.69 28.89 -19.92
N VAL A 9 20.25 27.78 -20.34
CA VAL A 9 19.80 26.45 -19.94
C VAL A 9 20.11 26.34 -18.46
N SER A 10 19.12 26.69 -17.60
CA SER A 10 19.25 26.50 -16.18
C SER A 10 19.41 24.99 -15.92
N VAL A 11 20.63 24.61 -15.56
CA VAL A 11 20.93 23.24 -15.11
C VAL A 11 19.99 22.93 -13.96
N ALA A 12 19.14 21.93 -14.14
CA ALA A 12 18.16 21.53 -13.14
C ALA A 12 18.89 21.24 -11.81
N PRO A 13 18.49 21.86 -10.69
CA PRO A 13 19.17 21.67 -9.40
C PRO A 13 19.24 20.19 -9.04
N GLY A 14 20.39 19.73 -8.54
CA GLY A 14 20.61 18.36 -8.13
C GLY A 14 19.62 17.93 -7.03
N LEU A 15 19.40 16.62 -6.91
CA LEU A 15 18.45 16.02 -5.94
C LEU A 15 18.61 16.62 -4.52
N PHE A 16 19.83 16.65 -4.01
CA PHE A 16 20.15 17.19 -2.67
C PHE A 16 19.86 18.69 -2.53
N GLN A 17 20.08 19.46 -3.60
CA GLN A 17 19.77 20.90 -3.59
C GLN A 17 18.26 21.11 -3.53
N THR A 18 17.48 20.34 -4.27
CA THR A 18 16.01 20.40 -4.26
C THR A 18 15.44 19.99 -2.89
N LEU A 19 15.99 18.93 -2.26
CA LEU A 19 15.57 18.51 -0.92
C LEU A 19 15.76 19.63 0.12
N LYS A 20 16.89 20.35 0.10
CA LYS A 20 17.15 21.47 1.00
C LYS A 20 16.14 22.63 0.87
N THR A 21 15.43 22.70 -0.24
CA THR A 21 14.41 23.76 -0.47
C THR A 21 13.03 23.39 0.07
N PHE A 22 12.85 22.20 0.64
CA PHE A 22 11.56 21.82 1.22
C PHE A 22 11.29 22.59 2.51
N PRO A 23 10.03 23.00 2.77
CA PRO A 23 9.64 23.53 4.05
C PRO A 23 9.95 22.56 5.19
N ALA A 24 10.26 23.08 6.38
CA ALA A 24 10.53 22.26 7.56
C ALA A 24 9.38 21.27 7.87
N THR A 25 8.15 21.67 7.64
CA THR A 25 6.97 20.82 7.79
C THR A 25 7.01 19.60 6.86
N VAL A 26 7.49 19.73 5.62
CA VAL A 26 7.60 18.61 4.69
C VAL A 26 8.67 17.62 5.17
N HIS A 27 9.80 18.11 5.69
CA HIS A 27 10.82 17.26 6.30
C HIS A 27 10.29 16.51 7.52
N ALA A 28 9.53 17.19 8.38
CA ALA A 28 8.90 16.55 9.54
C ALA A 28 7.89 15.48 9.11
N LEU A 29 7.06 15.74 8.10
CA LEU A 29 6.12 14.74 7.56
C LEU A 29 6.84 13.52 6.97
N LEU A 30 7.97 13.71 6.30
CA LEU A 30 8.80 12.62 5.80
C LEU A 30 9.39 11.79 6.96
N PHE A 31 9.93 12.46 7.97
CA PHE A 31 10.48 11.82 9.18
C PHE A 31 9.40 11.01 9.93
N PHE A 32 8.24 11.62 10.21
CA PHE A 32 7.16 10.90 10.90
C PHE A 32 6.57 9.77 10.02
N THR A 33 6.51 9.94 8.70
CA THR A 33 6.14 8.84 7.80
C THR A 33 7.10 7.66 7.98
N PHE A 34 8.42 7.91 7.99
CA PHE A 34 9.42 6.86 8.20
C PHE A 34 9.22 6.17 9.56
N VAL A 35 9.15 6.93 10.65
CA VAL A 35 9.03 6.38 12.03
C VAL A 35 7.76 5.55 12.18
N ILE A 36 6.62 6.06 11.72
CA ILE A 36 5.32 5.37 11.79
C ILE A 36 5.34 4.10 10.91
N ARG A 37 5.86 4.18 9.69
CA ARG A 37 5.95 3.01 8.80
C ARG A 37 6.92 1.96 9.31
N PHE A 38 8.02 2.40 9.88
CA PHE A 38 8.99 1.51 10.51
C PHE A 38 8.35 0.71 11.67
N SER A 39 7.67 1.40 12.59
CA SER A 39 6.97 0.73 13.69
C SER A 39 5.80 -0.14 13.22
N TYR A 40 5.09 0.28 12.17
CA TYR A 40 4.05 -0.52 11.54
C TYR A 40 4.60 -1.84 10.98
N PHE A 41 5.65 -1.80 10.16
CA PHE A 41 6.26 -3.00 9.58
C PHE A 41 6.93 -3.89 10.63
N MET A 42 7.31 -3.34 11.79
CA MET A 42 7.78 -4.11 12.93
C MET A 42 6.67 -4.98 13.54
N ALA A 43 5.41 -4.52 13.53
CA ALA A 43 4.29 -5.15 14.22
C ALA A 43 3.35 -5.93 13.28
N TRP A 44 2.96 -5.32 12.16
CA TRP A 44 1.89 -5.79 11.29
C TRP A 44 2.08 -7.22 10.73
N PRO A 45 3.26 -7.62 10.21
CA PRO A 45 3.44 -8.95 9.64
C PRO A 45 3.24 -10.08 10.65
N PHE A 46 3.42 -9.78 11.93
CA PHE A 46 3.32 -10.76 13.00
C PHE A 46 1.92 -10.86 13.63
N ILE A 47 0.97 -10.02 13.23
CA ILE A 47 -0.40 -10.06 13.73
C ILE A 47 -1.04 -11.43 13.46
N ALA A 48 -0.93 -11.95 12.24
CA ALA A 48 -1.45 -13.28 11.89
C ALA A 48 -0.78 -14.39 12.72
N VAL A 49 0.53 -14.29 12.96
CA VAL A 49 1.29 -15.22 13.81
C VAL A 49 0.79 -15.19 15.26
N ILE A 50 0.57 -14.00 15.81
CA ILE A 50 0.05 -13.80 17.18
C ILE A 50 -1.36 -14.39 17.31
N MET A 51 -2.23 -14.13 16.32
CA MET A 51 -3.59 -14.67 16.29
C MET A 51 -3.59 -16.20 16.26
N THR A 52 -2.66 -16.81 15.50
CA THR A 52 -2.52 -18.27 15.45
C THR A 52 -1.92 -18.83 16.74
N LYS A 53 -0.78 -18.30 17.22
CA LYS A 53 -0.03 -18.86 18.36
C LYS A 53 -0.68 -18.57 19.71
N ASN A 54 -1.09 -17.32 19.94
CA ASN A 54 -1.54 -16.89 21.26
C ASN A 54 -3.04 -17.10 21.46
N TYR A 55 -3.82 -16.99 20.37
CA TYR A 55 -5.28 -17.05 20.43
C TYR A 55 -5.87 -18.28 19.72
N HIS A 56 -5.03 -19.15 19.14
CA HIS A 56 -5.43 -20.39 18.46
C HIS A 56 -6.53 -20.19 17.41
N MET A 57 -6.51 -19.05 16.70
CA MET A 57 -7.51 -18.73 15.70
C MET A 57 -7.29 -19.53 14.42
N SER A 58 -8.40 -20.00 13.82
CA SER A 58 -8.35 -20.64 12.50
C SER A 58 -8.02 -19.62 11.39
N PRO A 59 -7.50 -20.05 10.23
CA PRO A 59 -7.24 -19.18 9.09
C PRO A 59 -8.47 -18.37 8.64
N VAL A 60 -9.66 -18.98 8.71
CA VAL A 60 -10.93 -18.30 8.39
C VAL A 60 -11.20 -17.17 9.39
N ALA A 61 -11.06 -17.45 10.70
CA ALA A 61 -11.29 -16.44 11.75
C ALA A 61 -10.31 -15.27 11.62
N ILE A 62 -9.04 -15.55 11.34
CA ILE A 62 -8.01 -14.53 11.07
C ILE A 62 -8.41 -13.70 9.84
N GLY A 63 -8.83 -14.35 8.76
CA GLY A 63 -9.31 -13.71 7.56
C GLY A 63 -10.50 -12.78 7.81
N VAL A 64 -11.49 -13.22 8.58
CA VAL A 64 -12.66 -12.40 9.00
C VAL A 64 -12.20 -11.14 9.74
N VAL A 65 -11.34 -11.28 10.74
CA VAL A 65 -10.88 -10.16 11.56
C VAL A 65 -10.07 -9.16 10.73
N MET A 66 -9.12 -9.64 9.92
CA MET A 66 -8.30 -8.77 9.06
C MET A 66 -9.16 -8.05 8.01
N THR A 67 -10.08 -8.75 7.38
CA THR A 67 -11.03 -8.17 6.41
C THR A 67 -11.93 -7.13 7.07
N SER A 68 -12.47 -7.41 8.26
CA SER A 68 -13.31 -6.45 9.00
C SER A 68 -12.55 -5.16 9.31
N SER A 69 -11.30 -5.27 9.81
CA SER A 69 -10.43 -4.12 10.06
C SER A 69 -10.14 -3.32 8.77
N ALA A 70 -9.86 -4.01 7.66
CA ALA A 70 -9.61 -3.37 6.37
C ALA A 70 -10.86 -2.69 5.80
N LEU A 71 -12.06 -3.29 5.92
CA LEU A 71 -13.31 -2.67 5.50
C LEU A 71 -13.64 -1.42 6.32
N ILE A 72 -13.40 -1.45 7.65
CA ILE A 72 -13.49 -0.26 8.50
C ILE A 72 -12.58 0.85 7.94
N SER A 73 -11.33 0.50 7.58
CA SER A 73 -10.38 1.45 7.00
C SER A 73 -10.90 2.05 5.67
N VAL A 74 -11.45 1.24 4.78
CA VAL A 74 -12.01 1.71 3.50
C VAL A 74 -13.18 2.66 3.73
N VAL A 75 -14.16 2.26 4.54
CA VAL A 75 -15.36 3.07 4.83
C VAL A 75 -14.97 4.39 5.49
N LEU A 76 -14.15 4.34 6.54
CA LEU A 76 -13.72 5.55 7.24
C LEU A 76 -12.79 6.43 6.41
N GLY A 77 -12.03 5.85 5.47
CA GLY A 77 -11.22 6.59 4.52
C GLY A 77 -12.04 7.47 3.58
N MET A 78 -13.17 6.96 3.10
CA MET A 78 -14.11 7.71 2.27
C MET A 78 -14.69 8.92 3.02
N TYR A 79 -15.09 8.73 4.28
CA TYR A 79 -15.59 9.83 5.13
C TYR A 79 -14.45 10.74 5.61
N GLY A 80 -13.28 10.19 5.90
CA GLY A 80 -12.11 10.94 6.35
C GLY A 80 -11.65 12.00 5.36
N GLY A 81 -11.69 11.70 4.06
CA GLY A 81 -11.43 12.67 3.00
C GLY A 81 -12.39 13.86 3.05
N GLN A 82 -13.70 13.59 3.12
CA GLN A 82 -14.74 14.63 3.19
C GLN A 82 -14.62 15.47 4.48
N ILE A 83 -14.34 14.84 5.62
CA ILE A 83 -14.14 15.53 6.90
C ILE A 83 -12.88 16.39 6.83
N SER A 84 -11.78 15.86 6.25
CA SER A 84 -10.54 16.59 6.03
C SER A 84 -10.74 17.83 5.19
N ASP A 85 -11.55 17.75 4.12
CA ASP A 85 -11.84 18.91 3.25
C ASP A 85 -12.73 19.94 3.92
N ARG A 86 -13.59 19.55 4.87
CA ARG A 86 -14.48 20.45 5.62
C ARG A 86 -13.83 21.09 6.84
N LEU A 87 -13.16 20.28 7.66
CA LEU A 87 -12.60 20.67 8.96
C LEU A 87 -11.09 20.99 8.90
N GLY A 88 -10.43 20.70 7.78
CA GLY A 88 -9.00 20.86 7.59
C GLY A 88 -8.18 19.60 7.95
N ARG A 89 -6.98 19.52 7.38
CA ARG A 89 -6.08 18.36 7.50
C ARG A 89 -5.67 18.05 8.95
N ARG A 90 -5.53 19.12 9.79
CA ARG A 90 -5.09 19.00 11.18
C ARG A 90 -5.99 18.10 12.02
N ILE A 91 -7.31 18.30 11.97
CA ILE A 91 -8.26 17.57 12.82
C ILE A 91 -8.24 16.09 12.50
N ILE A 92 -8.25 15.74 11.22
CA ILE A 92 -8.19 14.33 10.78
C ILE A 92 -6.89 13.66 11.20
N LEU A 93 -5.75 14.36 11.09
CA LEU A 93 -4.45 13.83 11.54
C LEU A 93 -4.43 13.61 13.06
N LEU A 94 -4.97 14.54 13.86
CA LEU A 94 -5.05 14.38 15.31
C LEU A 94 -5.93 13.19 15.69
N LEU A 95 -7.10 13.06 15.09
CA LEU A 95 -7.98 11.91 15.32
C LEU A 95 -7.31 10.60 14.89
N GLY A 96 -6.70 10.57 13.70
CA GLY A 96 -5.98 9.40 13.19
C GLY A 96 -4.85 8.97 14.11
N CYS A 97 -3.99 9.89 14.56
CA CYS A 97 -2.90 9.59 15.49
C CYS A 97 -3.41 9.14 16.86
N GLY A 98 -4.47 9.79 17.39
CA GLY A 98 -5.09 9.43 18.66
C GLY A 98 -5.66 8.02 18.64
N PHE A 99 -6.48 7.70 17.63
CA PHE A 99 -7.02 6.33 17.46
C PHE A 99 -5.92 5.31 17.22
N SER A 100 -4.85 5.66 16.49
CA SER A 100 -3.70 4.77 16.30
C SER A 100 -3.03 4.43 17.62
N ALA A 101 -2.69 5.44 18.43
CA ALA A 101 -2.07 5.24 19.73
C ALA A 101 -2.96 4.36 20.63
N VAL A 102 -4.26 4.67 20.73
CA VAL A 102 -5.22 3.88 21.52
C VAL A 102 -5.29 2.45 21.01
N GLY A 103 -5.43 2.23 19.70
CA GLY A 103 -5.55 0.89 19.13
C GLY A 103 -4.31 0.03 19.39
N TYR A 104 -3.11 0.57 19.20
CA TYR A 104 -1.87 -0.16 19.48
C TYR A 104 -1.64 -0.39 20.98
N ILE A 105 -1.99 0.55 21.84
CA ILE A 105 -1.93 0.36 23.30
C ILE A 105 -2.93 -0.72 23.72
N THR A 106 -4.12 -0.75 23.13
CA THR A 106 -5.12 -1.82 23.37
C THR A 106 -4.56 -3.19 22.97
N LEU A 107 -3.90 -3.31 21.80
CA LEU A 107 -3.23 -4.55 21.40
C LEU A 107 -2.10 -4.95 22.36
N ALA A 108 -1.32 -3.97 22.83
CA ALA A 108 -0.23 -4.23 23.77
C ALA A 108 -0.73 -4.77 25.12
N GLN A 109 -1.91 -4.34 25.56
CA GLN A 109 -2.52 -4.75 26.82
C GLN A 109 -3.52 -5.91 26.68
N ALA A 110 -3.73 -6.40 25.46
CA ALA A 110 -4.69 -7.46 25.21
C ALA A 110 -4.29 -8.77 25.92
N THR A 111 -5.09 -9.17 26.89
CA THR A 111 -4.97 -10.45 27.62
C THR A 111 -5.89 -11.53 27.04
N GLY A 112 -6.84 -11.14 26.19
CA GLY A 112 -7.80 -12.04 25.56
C GLY A 112 -8.14 -11.64 24.14
N MET A 113 -8.68 -12.61 23.39
CA MET A 113 -9.01 -12.47 21.96
C MET A 113 -9.93 -11.27 21.67
N GLY A 114 -10.96 -11.04 22.52
CA GLY A 114 -11.90 -9.92 22.31
C GLY A 114 -11.23 -8.56 22.35
N LEU A 115 -10.34 -8.32 23.32
CA LEU A 115 -9.60 -7.07 23.42
C LEU A 115 -8.60 -6.91 22.27
N PHE A 116 -7.97 -8.00 21.84
CA PHE A 116 -7.07 -8.00 20.67
C PHE A 116 -7.81 -7.61 19.37
N ILE A 117 -8.99 -8.23 19.13
CA ILE A 117 -9.83 -7.89 17.97
C ILE A 117 -10.28 -6.43 18.04
N THR A 118 -10.70 -5.95 19.21
CA THR A 118 -11.09 -4.54 19.40
C THR A 118 -9.94 -3.59 19.03
N GLY A 119 -8.72 -3.88 19.49
CA GLY A 119 -7.53 -3.12 19.12
C GLY A 119 -7.30 -3.09 17.61
N LEU A 120 -7.44 -4.24 16.91
CA LEU A 120 -7.33 -4.31 15.45
C LEU A 120 -8.41 -3.51 14.72
N MET A 121 -9.65 -3.51 15.20
CA MET A 121 -10.73 -2.68 14.63
C MET A 121 -10.40 -1.18 14.76
N ILE A 122 -9.90 -0.76 15.92
CA ILE A 122 -9.48 0.64 16.14
C ILE A 122 -8.32 1.01 15.22
N ILE A 123 -7.33 0.13 15.01
CA ILE A 123 -6.21 0.37 14.10
C ILE A 123 -6.70 0.50 12.64
N GLY A 124 -7.76 -0.16 12.24
CA GLY A 124 -8.37 0.03 10.92
C GLY A 124 -8.67 1.51 10.60
N VAL A 125 -8.95 2.34 11.61
CA VAL A 125 -9.14 3.80 11.45
C VAL A 125 -7.84 4.51 11.04
N CYS A 126 -6.69 4.05 11.54
CA CYS A 126 -5.39 4.71 11.42
C CYS A 126 -4.95 4.89 9.97
N PHE A 127 -5.05 3.84 9.19
CA PHE A 127 -4.65 3.87 7.78
C PHE A 127 -5.46 4.89 6.98
N ALA A 128 -6.75 4.99 7.30
CA ALA A 128 -7.66 5.89 6.63
C ALA A 128 -7.40 7.37 6.96
N TRP A 129 -6.98 7.67 8.20
CA TRP A 129 -6.96 9.04 8.71
C TRP A 129 -5.55 9.60 8.96
N VAL A 130 -4.49 8.83 8.69
CA VAL A 130 -3.11 9.32 8.78
C VAL A 130 -2.47 9.43 7.40
N ASP A 131 -2.43 8.34 6.64
CA ASP A 131 -1.64 8.27 5.39
C ASP A 131 -2.15 9.20 4.27
N PRO A 132 -3.45 9.18 3.87
CA PRO A 132 -3.94 10.07 2.83
C PRO A 132 -3.85 11.56 3.21
N PRO A 133 -4.20 12.00 4.45
CA PRO A 133 -4.05 13.38 4.84
C PRO A 133 -2.60 13.87 4.87
N VAL A 134 -1.63 13.03 5.26
CA VAL A 134 -0.19 13.36 5.17
C VAL A 134 0.21 13.62 3.72
N ARG A 135 -0.18 12.75 2.78
CA ARG A 135 0.10 12.96 1.34
C ARG A 135 -0.53 14.23 0.80
N ALA A 136 -1.79 14.48 1.17
CA ALA A 136 -2.50 15.68 0.78
C ALA A 136 -1.81 16.93 1.33
N LEU A 137 -1.46 16.95 2.62
CA LEU A 137 -0.76 18.06 3.26
C LEU A 137 0.61 18.35 2.61
N MET A 138 1.38 17.32 2.28
CA MET A 138 2.65 17.47 1.53
C MET A 138 2.40 18.11 0.16
N SER A 139 1.32 17.71 -0.52
CA SER A 139 0.94 18.25 -1.82
C SER A 139 0.47 19.71 -1.74
N ASP A 140 -0.25 20.06 -0.68
CA ASP A 140 -0.75 21.42 -0.43
C ASP A 140 0.39 22.40 -0.09
N LEU A 141 1.43 21.92 0.60
CA LEU A 141 2.61 22.71 0.97
C LEU A 141 3.62 22.92 -0.18
N LEU A 142 3.53 22.11 -1.25
CA LEU A 142 4.45 22.14 -2.38
C LEU A 142 3.70 22.51 -3.67
N VAL A 143 3.64 23.80 -3.99
CA VAL A 143 2.96 24.31 -5.19
C VAL A 143 3.63 23.82 -6.48
N ASP A 144 4.97 23.77 -6.49
CA ASP A 144 5.75 23.29 -7.62
C ASP A 144 5.56 21.77 -7.82
N SER A 145 5.08 21.38 -9.00
CA SER A 145 4.79 20.00 -9.37
C SER A 145 6.03 19.08 -9.28
N ARG A 146 7.21 19.60 -9.63
CA ARG A 146 8.47 18.86 -9.56
C ARG A 146 8.89 18.57 -8.11
N ARG A 147 8.81 19.59 -7.24
CA ARG A 147 9.08 19.42 -5.80
C ARG A 147 8.09 18.50 -5.14
N ARG A 148 6.81 18.58 -5.51
CA ARG A 148 5.74 17.67 -5.03
C ARG A 148 6.02 16.23 -5.43
N ALA A 149 6.32 15.99 -6.71
CA ALA A 149 6.67 14.66 -7.20
C ALA A 149 7.87 14.08 -6.44
N LEU A 150 8.92 14.89 -6.23
CA LEU A 150 10.11 14.48 -5.48
C LEU A 150 9.79 14.13 -4.02
N ALA A 151 8.98 14.96 -3.34
CA ALA A 151 8.60 14.69 -1.94
C ALA A 151 7.81 13.38 -1.80
N LEU A 152 6.87 13.10 -2.71
CA LEU A 152 6.11 11.85 -2.73
C LEU A 152 7.00 10.65 -3.07
N GLN A 153 7.98 10.82 -3.95
CA GLN A 153 8.97 9.79 -4.26
C GLN A 153 9.89 9.50 -3.05
N MET A 154 10.37 10.54 -2.36
CA MET A 154 11.14 10.37 -1.12
C MET A 154 10.34 9.67 -0.03
N ARG A 155 9.05 10.03 0.11
CA ARG A 155 8.14 9.35 1.00
C ARG A 155 8.03 7.85 0.68
N TYR A 156 7.85 7.50 -0.59
CA TYR A 156 7.80 6.11 -1.04
C TYR A 156 9.11 5.38 -0.73
N TYR A 157 10.26 6.01 -0.99
CA TYR A 157 11.57 5.46 -0.66
C TYR A 157 11.71 5.16 0.83
N LEU A 158 11.35 6.11 1.70
CA LEU A 158 11.41 5.94 3.16
C LEU A 158 10.49 4.81 3.66
N ILE A 159 9.32 4.63 3.05
CA ILE A 159 8.42 3.51 3.35
C ILE A 159 9.09 2.17 3.02
N ASN A 160 9.77 2.05 1.88
CA ASN A 160 10.49 0.83 1.52
C ASN A 160 11.69 0.56 2.44
N VAL A 161 12.45 1.60 2.83
CA VAL A 161 13.49 1.46 3.85
C VAL A 161 12.91 0.96 5.17
N ALA A 162 11.78 1.50 5.60
CA ALA A 162 11.07 1.04 6.78
C ALA A 162 10.60 -0.42 6.65
N ALA A 163 10.17 -0.85 5.47
CA ALA A 163 9.76 -2.23 5.19
C ALA A 163 10.93 -3.23 5.25
N VAL A 164 12.16 -2.80 4.93
CA VAL A 164 13.36 -3.65 5.11
C VAL A 164 13.70 -3.83 6.59
N PHE A 165 13.81 -2.73 7.32
CA PHE A 165 14.36 -2.76 8.68
C PHE A 165 13.31 -3.05 9.76
N GLY A 166 12.03 -2.72 9.51
CA GLY A 166 10.94 -2.94 10.47
C GLY A 166 10.79 -4.39 10.90
N PRO A 167 10.63 -5.36 9.98
CA PRO A 167 10.46 -6.77 10.33
C PRO A 167 11.68 -7.37 11.03
N LEU A 168 12.91 -6.93 10.69
CA LEU A 168 14.13 -7.40 11.34
C LEU A 168 14.12 -7.06 12.84
N ILE A 169 13.72 -5.84 13.17
CA ILE A 169 13.60 -5.39 14.57
C ILE A 169 12.35 -6.02 15.21
N GLY A 170 11.28 -6.18 14.44
CA GLY A 170 10.05 -6.83 14.88
C GLY A 170 10.27 -8.25 15.40
N ILE A 171 11.21 -9.03 14.84
CA ILE A 171 11.58 -10.35 15.38
C ILE A 171 11.98 -10.25 16.84
N VAL A 172 12.86 -9.31 17.16
CA VAL A 172 13.40 -9.18 18.52
C VAL A 172 12.31 -8.80 19.51
N PHE A 173 11.40 -7.90 19.11
CA PHE A 173 10.36 -7.37 19.99
C PHE A 173 9.00 -8.05 19.82
N GLY A 174 8.60 -8.41 18.57
CA GLY A 174 7.28 -8.96 18.26
C GLY A 174 7.04 -10.36 18.80
N LEU A 175 8.10 -11.17 18.89
CA LEU A 175 7.99 -12.57 19.30
C LEU A 175 8.36 -12.82 20.75
N THR A 176 9.28 -12.03 21.29
CA THR A 176 9.65 -12.13 22.70
C THR A 176 8.77 -11.26 23.59
N SER A 177 8.14 -10.22 23.03
CA SER A 177 7.29 -9.26 23.75
C SER A 177 6.25 -8.62 22.83
N GLN A 178 5.13 -9.31 22.58
CA GLN A 178 3.94 -8.73 21.91
C GLN A 178 3.61 -7.35 22.50
N LYS A 179 3.58 -7.27 23.84
CA LYS A 179 3.28 -6.05 24.60
C LYS A 179 4.26 -4.92 24.24
N GLY A 180 5.56 -5.20 24.21
CA GLY A 180 6.59 -4.19 23.92
C GLY A 180 6.50 -3.65 22.51
N THR A 181 6.31 -4.51 21.52
CA THR A 181 6.21 -4.12 20.11
C THR A 181 5.01 -3.22 19.83
N PHE A 182 3.82 -3.63 20.28
CA PHE A 182 2.63 -2.81 20.07
C PHE A 182 2.64 -1.52 20.89
N LEU A 183 3.17 -1.57 22.12
CA LEU A 183 3.33 -0.36 22.92
C LEU A 183 4.27 0.64 22.24
N LEU A 184 5.44 0.18 21.76
CA LEU A 184 6.37 1.02 21.02
C LEU A 184 5.73 1.62 19.78
N THR A 185 4.99 0.82 19.01
CA THR A 185 4.27 1.30 17.82
C THR A 185 3.23 2.38 18.19
N GLY A 186 2.43 2.16 19.22
CA GLY A 186 1.48 3.17 19.70
C GLY A 186 2.14 4.47 20.14
N LEU A 187 3.28 4.35 20.85
CA LEU A 187 4.04 5.51 21.32
C LEU A 187 4.64 6.34 20.17
N THR A 188 4.94 5.76 19.00
CA THR A 188 5.45 6.53 17.85
C THR A 188 4.44 7.53 17.27
N TYR A 189 3.15 7.31 17.49
CA TYR A 189 2.10 8.25 17.06
C TYR A 189 1.99 9.48 17.95
N LEU A 190 2.41 9.42 19.22
CA LEU A 190 2.31 10.53 20.17
C LEU A 190 3.19 11.74 19.78
N PRO A 191 4.48 11.59 19.44
CA PRO A 191 5.28 12.72 18.96
C PRO A 191 4.70 13.33 17.68
N PHE A 192 4.14 12.53 16.77
CA PHE A 192 3.49 13.05 15.57
C PHE A 192 2.19 13.80 15.91
N PHE A 193 1.39 13.29 16.83
CA PHE A 193 0.21 13.99 17.37
C PHE A 193 0.59 15.37 17.93
N VAL A 194 1.61 15.42 18.78
CA VAL A 194 2.11 16.69 19.36
C VAL A 194 2.62 17.64 18.27
N TYR A 195 3.37 17.10 17.30
CA TYR A 195 3.83 17.91 16.16
C TYR A 195 2.67 18.52 15.38
N VAL A 196 1.65 17.71 15.04
CA VAL A 196 0.45 18.19 14.33
C VAL A 196 -0.30 19.23 15.16
N LEU A 197 -0.39 19.02 16.49
CA LEU A 197 -1.06 19.95 17.41
C LEU A 197 -0.35 21.31 17.49
N LEU A 198 0.98 21.32 17.46
CA LEU A 198 1.73 22.56 17.66
C LEU A 198 2.07 23.31 16.36
N PHE A 199 2.36 22.58 15.28
CA PHE A 199 2.96 23.15 14.07
C PHE A 199 2.07 23.13 12.84
N ILE A 200 0.98 22.34 12.82
CA ILE A 200 0.04 22.38 11.70
C ILE A 200 -1.08 23.38 12.04
N PRO A 201 -1.29 24.44 11.22
CA PRO A 201 -2.29 25.43 11.49
C PRO A 201 -3.71 24.86 11.51
N ALA A 202 -4.56 25.40 12.38
CA ALA A 202 -5.98 25.08 12.39
C ALA A 202 -6.66 25.75 11.19
N GLY A 203 -7.57 25.03 10.52
CA GLY A 203 -8.31 25.53 9.37
C GLY A 203 -7.75 25.06 8.03
N LYS A 204 -8.32 25.59 6.95
CA LYS A 204 -7.90 25.26 5.59
C LYS A 204 -6.63 26.02 5.22
N LEU A 205 -5.65 25.34 4.67
CA LEU A 205 -4.49 26.00 4.07
C LEU A 205 -4.93 26.77 2.81
N SER A 206 -4.33 27.94 2.58
CA SER A 206 -4.70 28.86 1.48
C SER A 206 -4.65 28.22 0.07
N GLY A 207 -4.02 27.06 -0.09
CA GLY A 207 -4.00 26.26 -1.31
C GLY A 207 -5.20 25.35 -1.52
N GLU A 208 -5.95 25.02 -0.46
CA GLU A 208 -7.10 24.10 -0.53
C GLU A 208 -8.30 24.68 -1.32
N GLN A 209 -8.40 26.00 -1.47
CA GLN A 209 -9.52 26.63 -2.18
C GLN A 209 -9.47 26.48 -3.70
N LYS A 210 -8.32 26.15 -4.30
CA LYS A 210 -8.16 26.12 -5.77
C LYS A 210 -8.47 24.77 -6.44
N ASN A 211 -8.59 23.69 -5.70
CA ASN A 211 -8.77 22.35 -6.26
C ASN A 211 -10.05 21.62 -5.82
N SER A 212 -11.05 22.32 -5.32
CA SER A 212 -12.38 21.72 -5.21
C SER A 212 -13.02 21.63 -6.60
N ALA A 213 -12.57 20.66 -7.39
CA ALA A 213 -13.40 20.16 -8.48
C ALA A 213 -14.80 19.86 -7.89
N PRO A 214 -15.89 20.19 -8.61
CA PRO A 214 -17.24 19.96 -8.10
C PRO A 214 -17.31 18.51 -7.61
N VAL A 215 -17.74 18.31 -6.36
CA VAL A 215 -17.91 16.99 -5.75
C VAL A 215 -18.97 16.25 -6.58
N ILE A 216 -18.52 15.54 -7.60
CA ILE A 216 -19.40 14.70 -8.40
C ILE A 216 -19.96 13.65 -7.44
N LYS A 217 -21.29 13.59 -7.33
CA LYS A 217 -21.95 12.65 -6.43
C LYS A 217 -21.55 11.22 -6.80
N LEU A 218 -21.24 10.39 -5.82
CA LEU A 218 -20.74 9.02 -6.02
C LEU A 218 -21.54 8.22 -7.04
N HIS A 219 -22.88 8.37 -7.07
CA HIS A 219 -23.75 7.69 -8.04
C HIS A 219 -23.53 8.15 -9.50
N GLN A 220 -23.16 9.41 -9.72
CA GLN A 220 -22.82 9.93 -11.05
C GLN A 220 -21.49 9.38 -11.54
N VAL A 221 -20.49 9.31 -10.64
CA VAL A 221 -19.19 8.66 -10.89
C VAL A 221 -19.39 7.21 -11.29
N ILE A 222 -20.18 6.46 -10.51
CA ILE A 222 -20.51 5.06 -10.80
C ILE A 222 -21.20 4.93 -12.16
N GLY A 223 -22.12 5.83 -12.49
CA GLY A 223 -22.84 5.80 -13.77
C GLY A 223 -21.95 6.06 -15.00
N ILE A 224 -20.97 6.96 -14.87
CA ILE A 224 -20.00 7.24 -15.94
C ILE A 224 -19.05 6.04 -16.12
N ILE A 225 -18.51 5.53 -15.05
CA ILE A 225 -17.51 4.45 -15.06
C ILE A 225 -18.17 3.14 -15.50
N ALA A 226 -19.41 2.85 -15.09
CA ALA A 226 -20.13 1.64 -15.47
C ALA A 226 -20.31 1.47 -16.99
N ARG A 227 -20.19 2.56 -17.76
CA ARG A 227 -20.23 2.55 -19.22
C ARG A 227 -18.87 2.41 -19.88
N ASP A 228 -17.80 2.59 -19.13
CA ASP A 228 -16.42 2.54 -19.64
C ASP A 228 -15.81 1.14 -19.42
N ARG A 229 -16.05 0.25 -20.36
CA ARG A 229 -15.60 -1.15 -20.31
C ARG A 229 -14.08 -1.28 -20.22
N ILE A 230 -13.32 -0.36 -20.85
CA ILE A 230 -11.85 -0.40 -20.84
C ILE A 230 -11.33 -0.05 -19.46
N TYR A 231 -11.87 0.99 -18.84
CA TYR A 231 -11.50 1.40 -17.49
C TYR A 231 -11.90 0.35 -16.44
N ILE A 232 -13.10 -0.24 -16.58
CA ILE A 232 -13.53 -1.34 -15.70
C ILE A 232 -12.57 -2.53 -15.79
N ALA A 233 -12.13 -2.91 -17.01
CA ALA A 233 -11.16 -3.99 -17.19
C ALA A 233 -9.83 -3.67 -16.48
N ALA A 234 -9.32 -2.43 -16.60
CA ALA A 234 -8.13 -1.98 -15.90
C ALA A 234 -8.30 -1.98 -14.38
N LEU A 235 -9.46 -1.51 -13.89
CA LEU A 235 -9.81 -1.52 -12.47
C LEU A 235 -9.89 -2.94 -11.91
N LEU A 236 -10.52 -3.85 -12.64
CA LEU A 236 -10.61 -5.27 -12.27
C LEU A 236 -9.20 -5.91 -12.21
N CYS A 237 -8.34 -5.62 -13.18
CA CYS A 237 -6.95 -6.08 -13.14
C CYS A 237 -6.20 -5.56 -11.91
N SER A 238 -6.38 -4.29 -11.53
CA SER A 238 -5.80 -3.73 -10.32
C SER A 238 -6.36 -4.37 -9.05
N MET A 239 -7.65 -4.69 -9.02
CA MET A 239 -8.27 -5.41 -7.91
C MET A 239 -7.73 -6.84 -7.79
N LEU A 240 -7.63 -7.58 -8.90
CA LEU A 240 -7.04 -8.93 -8.93
C LEU A 240 -5.59 -8.91 -8.44
N CYS A 241 -4.78 -7.96 -8.93
CA CYS A 241 -3.42 -7.76 -8.46
C CYS A 241 -3.38 -7.52 -6.94
N SER A 242 -4.25 -6.67 -6.41
CA SER A 242 -4.35 -6.38 -4.99
C SER A 242 -4.73 -7.61 -4.15
N VAL A 243 -5.62 -8.47 -4.66
CA VAL A 243 -5.96 -9.75 -4.03
C VAL A 243 -4.74 -10.67 -3.97
N VAL A 244 -4.02 -10.86 -5.08
CA VAL A 244 -2.82 -11.71 -5.10
C VAL A 244 -1.73 -11.15 -4.18
N TYR A 245 -1.54 -9.82 -4.16
CA TYR A 245 -0.57 -9.17 -3.30
C TYR A 245 -0.87 -9.36 -1.81
N ILE A 246 -2.12 -9.18 -1.39
CA ILE A 246 -2.47 -9.33 0.04
C ILE A 246 -2.37 -10.78 0.52
N HIS A 247 -2.48 -11.77 -0.37
CA HIS A 247 -2.22 -13.15 -0.01
C HIS A 247 -0.77 -13.37 0.42
N TYR A 248 0.17 -12.68 -0.21
CA TYR A 248 1.57 -12.69 0.21
C TYR A 248 1.76 -12.08 1.61
N GLU A 249 1.09 -10.99 1.93
CA GLU A 249 1.22 -10.32 3.23
C GLU A 249 0.43 -10.98 4.37
N ALA A 250 -0.76 -11.51 4.09
CA ALA A 250 -1.69 -11.97 5.12
C ALA A 250 -1.89 -13.48 5.16
N VAL A 251 -1.83 -14.18 4.04
CA VAL A 251 -2.14 -15.62 3.95
C VAL A 251 -0.88 -16.48 3.97
N LEU A 252 0.18 -16.06 3.29
CA LEU A 252 1.46 -16.77 3.31
C LEU A 252 2.02 -16.93 4.74
N PRO A 253 2.00 -15.91 5.62
CA PRO A 253 2.38 -16.11 7.02
C PRO A 253 1.56 -17.18 7.74
N GLN A 254 0.26 -17.26 7.47
CA GLN A 254 -0.61 -18.30 8.05
C GLN A 254 -0.25 -19.69 7.52
N TYR A 255 0.01 -19.82 6.21
CA TYR A 255 0.46 -21.07 5.60
C TYR A 255 1.79 -21.57 6.22
N LEU A 256 2.76 -20.66 6.39
CA LEU A 256 4.04 -20.98 7.01
C LEU A 256 3.88 -21.43 8.47
N MET A 257 2.92 -20.84 9.19
CA MET A 257 2.56 -21.27 10.54
C MET A 257 1.97 -22.70 10.59
N LEU A 258 1.19 -23.07 9.56
CA LEU A 258 0.66 -24.43 9.43
C LEU A 258 1.74 -25.43 9.02
N LEU A 259 2.75 -25.00 8.26
CA LEU A 259 3.84 -25.85 7.79
C LEU A 259 4.82 -26.20 8.94
N ASP A 260 5.32 -25.20 9.65
CA ASP A 260 6.15 -25.32 10.86
C ASP A 260 6.12 -24.02 11.67
N GLY A 261 5.37 -24.02 12.76
CA GLY A 261 5.20 -22.84 13.61
C GLY A 261 6.51 -22.31 14.22
N ASN A 262 7.55 -23.13 14.37
CA ASN A 262 8.84 -22.69 14.93
C ASN A 262 9.72 -22.00 13.87
N ALA A 263 9.77 -22.53 12.65
CA ALA A 263 10.52 -21.96 11.54
C ALA A 263 9.79 -20.76 10.90
N ALA A 264 8.45 -20.73 10.96
CA ALA A 264 7.60 -19.74 10.29
C ALA A 264 8.04 -18.30 10.49
N VAL A 265 8.33 -17.94 11.70
CA VAL A 265 8.69 -16.56 12.07
C VAL A 265 9.97 -16.09 11.38
N LYS A 266 11.00 -16.94 11.39
CA LYS A 266 12.27 -16.65 10.70
C LYS A 266 12.03 -16.56 9.19
N LEU A 267 11.24 -17.48 8.63
CA LEU A 267 10.89 -17.48 7.20
C LEU A 267 10.10 -16.22 6.82
N ILE A 268 9.07 -15.85 7.57
CA ILE A 268 8.27 -14.63 7.32
C ILE A 268 9.18 -13.40 7.25
N THR A 269 10.10 -13.26 8.21
CA THR A 269 11.00 -12.10 8.22
C THR A 269 11.91 -12.08 7.01
N VAL A 270 12.53 -13.21 6.71
CA VAL A 270 13.45 -13.34 5.57
C VAL A 270 12.71 -13.06 4.25
N ILE A 271 11.50 -13.55 4.09
CA ILE A 271 10.62 -13.30 2.95
C ILE A 271 10.33 -11.80 2.81
N LEU A 272 9.91 -11.13 3.88
CA LEU A 272 9.58 -9.70 3.84
C LEU A 272 10.80 -8.82 3.55
N VAL A 273 11.93 -9.13 4.16
CA VAL A 273 13.20 -8.42 3.89
C VAL A 273 13.65 -8.64 2.45
N THR A 274 13.57 -9.86 1.94
CA THR A 274 13.91 -10.18 0.54
C THR A 274 13.03 -9.42 -0.44
N ASN A 275 11.73 -9.37 -0.19
CA ASN A 275 10.79 -8.58 -1.01
C ASN A 275 11.20 -7.11 -1.02
N ALA A 276 11.29 -6.49 0.15
CA ALA A 276 11.59 -5.07 0.25
C ALA A 276 12.98 -4.72 -0.34
N CYS A 277 14.00 -5.55 -0.12
CA CYS A 277 15.33 -5.39 -0.74
C CYS A 277 15.26 -5.51 -2.26
N THR A 278 14.56 -6.52 -2.78
CA THR A 278 14.43 -6.73 -4.22
C THR A 278 13.73 -5.55 -4.88
N VAL A 279 12.61 -5.09 -4.33
CA VAL A 279 11.89 -3.91 -4.85
C VAL A 279 12.78 -2.67 -4.78
N LEU A 280 13.41 -2.40 -3.63
CA LEU A 280 14.23 -1.21 -3.44
C LEU A 280 15.42 -1.14 -4.42
N LEU A 281 16.10 -2.25 -4.61
CA LEU A 281 17.32 -2.32 -5.44
C LEU A 281 17.00 -2.38 -6.93
N PHE A 282 15.97 -3.11 -7.32
CA PHE A 282 15.75 -3.46 -8.72
C PHE A 282 14.61 -2.70 -9.40
N GLN A 283 13.65 -2.13 -8.67
CA GLN A 283 12.48 -1.46 -9.28
C GLN A 283 12.86 -0.36 -10.27
N SER A 284 13.76 0.55 -9.87
CA SER A 284 14.17 1.67 -10.73
C SER A 284 14.90 1.17 -11.98
N PHE A 285 15.73 0.13 -11.83
CA PHE A 285 16.46 -0.51 -12.91
C PHE A 285 15.50 -1.20 -13.89
N ILE A 286 14.62 -2.05 -13.38
CA ILE A 286 13.60 -2.77 -14.15
C ILE A 286 12.73 -1.79 -14.93
N MET A 287 12.24 -0.73 -14.27
CA MET A 287 11.38 0.27 -14.91
C MET A 287 12.11 1.01 -16.03
N ARG A 288 13.41 1.29 -15.89
CA ARG A 288 14.22 1.92 -16.94
C ARG A 288 14.35 1.03 -18.18
N PHE A 289 14.58 -0.27 -18.00
CA PHE A 289 14.65 -1.21 -19.14
C PHE A 289 13.32 -1.39 -19.84
N LEU A 290 12.22 -1.30 -19.10
CA LEU A 290 10.89 -1.49 -19.66
C LEU A 290 10.31 -0.23 -20.33
N THR A 291 11.00 0.92 -20.31
CA THR A 291 10.50 2.17 -20.93
C THR A 291 10.14 2.03 -22.41
N GLN A 292 10.87 1.20 -23.16
CA GLN A 292 10.64 0.95 -24.58
C GLN A 292 9.49 -0.04 -24.86
N VAL A 293 8.99 -0.70 -23.82
CA VAL A 293 7.92 -1.70 -23.94
C VAL A 293 6.57 -1.01 -23.69
N SER A 294 5.55 -1.30 -24.51
CA SER A 294 4.21 -0.74 -24.33
C SER A 294 3.59 -1.14 -23.00
N LEU A 295 2.80 -0.25 -22.42
CA LEU A 295 2.23 -0.41 -21.07
C LEU A 295 1.46 -1.73 -20.87
N PRO A 296 0.55 -2.18 -21.79
CA PRO A 296 -0.10 -3.49 -21.65
C PRO A 296 0.87 -4.67 -21.64
N LYS A 297 1.95 -4.60 -22.45
CA LYS A 297 2.98 -5.68 -22.45
C LYS A 297 3.76 -5.74 -21.16
N ARG A 298 4.06 -4.59 -20.52
CA ARG A 298 4.70 -4.57 -19.18
C ARG A 298 3.80 -5.23 -18.14
N ILE A 299 2.50 -4.92 -18.17
CA ILE A 299 1.52 -5.51 -17.23
C ILE A 299 1.40 -7.02 -17.46
N LEU A 300 1.37 -7.48 -18.72
CA LEU A 300 1.38 -8.91 -19.03
C LEU A 300 2.63 -9.61 -18.48
N LEU A 301 3.81 -9.01 -18.70
CA LEU A 301 5.06 -9.56 -18.18
C LEU A 301 5.03 -9.68 -16.65
N GLY A 302 4.63 -8.61 -15.95
CA GLY A 302 4.50 -8.62 -14.48
C GLY A 302 3.49 -9.64 -13.99
N GLY A 303 2.34 -9.77 -14.66
CA GLY A 303 1.30 -10.75 -14.32
C GLY A 303 1.76 -12.20 -14.53
N ILE A 304 2.51 -12.49 -15.60
CA ILE A 304 3.10 -13.83 -15.83
C ILE A 304 4.11 -14.15 -14.72
N ILE A 305 4.98 -13.22 -14.37
CA ILE A 305 5.95 -13.42 -13.28
C ILE A 305 5.24 -13.63 -11.95
N PHE A 306 4.14 -12.91 -11.68
CA PHE A 306 3.29 -13.13 -10.51
C PHE A 306 2.70 -14.55 -10.50
N ALA A 307 2.15 -15.01 -11.63
CA ALA A 307 1.62 -16.37 -11.72
C ALA A 307 2.71 -17.43 -11.46
N ILE A 308 3.90 -17.25 -12.04
CA ILE A 308 5.06 -18.13 -11.80
C ILE A 308 5.45 -18.15 -10.33
N SER A 309 5.51 -16.99 -9.67
CA SER A 309 5.86 -16.92 -8.24
C SER A 309 4.87 -17.66 -7.35
N GLN A 310 3.57 -17.61 -7.65
CA GLN A 310 2.56 -18.35 -6.91
C GLN A 310 2.72 -19.88 -7.11
N LEU A 311 3.06 -20.31 -8.32
CA LEU A 311 3.39 -21.72 -8.57
C LEU A 311 4.66 -22.13 -7.82
N CYS A 312 5.69 -21.28 -7.75
CA CYS A 312 6.85 -21.55 -6.91
C CYS A 312 6.44 -21.79 -5.46
N PHE A 313 5.61 -20.90 -4.86
CA PHE A 313 5.12 -21.08 -3.49
C PHE A 313 4.30 -22.36 -3.32
N PHE A 314 3.51 -22.75 -4.31
CA PHE A 314 2.75 -24.00 -4.28
C PHE A 314 3.64 -25.24 -4.17
N PHE A 315 4.77 -25.27 -4.89
CA PHE A 315 5.68 -26.43 -4.90
C PHE A 315 6.64 -26.46 -3.71
N ILE A 316 6.71 -25.42 -2.87
CA ILE A 316 7.55 -25.41 -1.68
C ILE A 316 6.78 -26.03 -0.51
N HIS A 317 7.12 -27.28 -0.15
CA HIS A 317 6.53 -28.01 0.97
C HIS A 317 7.49 -28.20 2.15
N SER A 318 8.64 -27.54 2.11
CA SER A 318 9.67 -27.61 3.15
C SER A 318 9.91 -26.26 3.80
N THR A 319 10.61 -26.26 4.92
CA THR A 319 11.08 -25.04 5.61
C THR A 319 12.45 -24.56 5.11
N GLU A 320 12.90 -25.09 3.99
CA GLU A 320 14.16 -24.71 3.36
C GLU A 320 14.15 -23.23 2.93
N MET A 321 14.95 -22.44 3.61
CA MET A 321 14.99 -20.99 3.46
C MET A 321 15.24 -20.54 2.02
N TRP A 322 16.14 -21.21 1.30
CA TRP A 322 16.52 -20.83 -0.06
C TRP A 322 15.37 -20.93 -1.06
N ALA A 323 14.50 -21.93 -0.91
CA ALA A 323 13.33 -22.08 -1.77
C ALA A 323 12.37 -20.88 -1.60
N TRP A 324 12.12 -20.47 -0.36
CA TRP A 324 11.29 -19.29 -0.05
C TRP A 324 11.92 -17.99 -0.52
N LEU A 325 13.24 -17.82 -0.39
CA LEU A 325 13.98 -16.68 -0.92
C LEU A 325 13.82 -16.56 -2.44
N MET A 326 14.01 -17.64 -3.17
CA MET A 326 13.89 -17.63 -4.63
C MET A 326 12.45 -17.35 -5.08
N GLY A 327 11.45 -18.01 -4.49
CA GLY A 327 10.04 -17.74 -4.77
C GLY A 327 9.68 -16.29 -4.51
N THR A 328 10.16 -15.74 -3.39
CA THR A 328 9.96 -14.32 -3.03
C THR A 328 10.66 -13.37 -3.99
N ALA A 329 11.88 -13.66 -4.41
CA ALA A 329 12.59 -12.82 -5.38
C ALA A 329 11.80 -12.74 -6.69
N VAL A 330 11.28 -13.88 -7.18
CA VAL A 330 10.42 -13.91 -8.38
C VAL A 330 9.15 -13.08 -8.16
N PHE A 331 8.48 -13.24 -7.00
CA PHE A 331 7.30 -12.46 -6.62
C PHE A 331 7.60 -10.96 -6.65
N SER A 332 8.70 -10.55 -6.04
CA SER A 332 9.09 -9.14 -5.90
C SER A 332 9.41 -8.48 -7.25
N VAL A 333 10.02 -9.23 -8.19
CA VAL A 333 10.23 -8.75 -9.56
C VAL A 333 8.88 -8.53 -10.26
N GLY A 334 7.95 -9.47 -10.12
CA GLY A 334 6.58 -9.35 -10.64
C GLY A 334 5.86 -8.13 -10.07
N GLU A 335 5.93 -7.92 -8.75
CA GLU A 335 5.38 -6.78 -8.03
C GLU A 335 5.95 -5.45 -8.54
N ALA A 336 7.28 -5.35 -8.62
CA ALA A 336 7.98 -4.15 -9.08
C ALA A 336 7.61 -3.73 -10.51
N ILE A 337 7.19 -4.68 -11.35
CA ILE A 337 6.69 -4.42 -12.70
C ILE A 337 5.20 -4.11 -12.67
N LEU A 338 4.39 -4.98 -12.04
CA LEU A 338 2.95 -5.00 -12.20
C LEU A 338 2.28 -3.80 -11.53
N MET A 339 2.57 -3.54 -10.25
CA MET A 339 1.88 -2.53 -9.46
C MET A 339 2.04 -1.09 -10.00
N PRO A 340 3.26 -0.61 -10.32
CA PRO A 340 3.42 0.73 -10.86
C PRO A 340 2.73 0.90 -12.22
N ASN A 341 2.82 -0.12 -13.09
CA ASN A 341 2.25 -0.05 -14.42
C ASN A 341 0.70 -0.10 -14.43
N LEU A 342 0.07 -0.83 -13.49
CA LEU A 342 -1.38 -0.78 -13.29
C LEU A 342 -1.84 0.61 -12.83
N ASN A 343 -1.11 1.25 -11.92
CA ASN A 343 -1.42 2.61 -11.47
C ASN A 343 -1.28 3.63 -12.62
N ILE A 344 -0.21 3.52 -13.43
CA ILE A 344 -0.01 4.34 -14.62
C ILE A 344 -1.16 4.13 -15.63
N MET A 345 -1.58 2.88 -15.83
CA MET A 345 -2.68 2.57 -16.75
C MET A 345 -4.00 3.20 -16.30
N LEU A 346 -4.34 3.11 -15.01
CA LEU A 346 -5.55 3.73 -14.47
C LEU A 346 -5.51 5.26 -14.60
N ASP A 347 -4.36 5.89 -14.38
CA ASP A 347 -4.20 7.33 -14.53
C ASP A 347 -4.32 7.79 -15.99
N GLN A 348 -3.68 7.08 -16.92
CA GLN A 348 -3.69 7.41 -18.34
C GLN A 348 -5.03 7.11 -19.04
N LEU A 349 -5.78 6.11 -18.58
CA LEU A 349 -7.11 5.81 -19.10
C LEU A 349 -8.19 6.77 -18.61
N ALA A 350 -7.91 7.58 -17.60
CA ALA A 350 -8.87 8.54 -17.05
C ALA A 350 -9.01 9.77 -17.96
N PRO A 351 -10.21 10.06 -18.53
CA PRO A 351 -10.45 11.24 -19.33
C PRO A 351 -10.16 12.52 -18.56
N VAL A 352 -9.59 13.52 -19.23
CA VAL A 352 -9.19 14.80 -18.59
C VAL A 352 -10.37 15.46 -17.89
N GLU A 353 -11.55 15.47 -18.53
CA GLU A 353 -12.78 16.11 -18.03
C GLU A 353 -13.32 15.43 -16.75
N HIS A 354 -13.07 14.15 -16.57
CA HIS A 354 -13.58 13.34 -15.46
C HIS A 354 -12.49 12.71 -14.60
N ARG A 355 -11.24 13.17 -14.73
CA ARG A 355 -10.06 12.56 -14.10
C ARG A 355 -10.22 12.36 -12.59
N GLY A 356 -10.77 13.35 -11.88
CA GLY A 356 -11.02 13.23 -10.44
C GLY A 356 -11.99 12.09 -10.09
N ALA A 357 -13.03 11.91 -10.89
CA ALA A 357 -14.01 10.84 -10.72
C ALA A 357 -13.39 9.45 -10.95
N TYR A 358 -12.60 9.31 -12.01
CA TYR A 358 -11.90 8.08 -12.35
C TYR A 358 -10.83 7.70 -11.33
N LEU A 359 -10.02 8.66 -10.88
CA LEU A 359 -9.03 8.43 -9.82
C LEU A 359 -9.70 8.12 -8.48
N GLY A 360 -10.87 8.73 -8.20
CA GLY A 360 -11.70 8.33 -7.06
C GLY A 360 -12.14 6.88 -7.15
N ALA A 361 -12.58 6.42 -8.33
CA ALA A 361 -12.98 5.03 -8.54
C ALA A 361 -11.80 4.04 -8.52
N SER A 362 -10.58 4.46 -8.86
CA SER A 362 -9.40 3.60 -8.76
C SER A 362 -9.18 3.09 -7.32
N THR A 363 -9.67 3.81 -6.30
CA THR A 363 -9.62 3.37 -4.91
C THR A 363 -10.42 2.08 -4.66
N LEU A 364 -11.39 1.73 -5.55
CA LEU A 364 -12.10 0.45 -5.46
C LEU A 364 -11.16 -0.76 -5.64
N SER A 365 -9.99 -0.60 -6.27
CA SER A 365 -8.98 -1.65 -6.33
C SER A 365 -8.51 -2.09 -4.93
N THR A 366 -8.55 -1.19 -3.93
CA THR A 366 -8.20 -1.50 -2.54
C THR A 366 -9.19 -2.46 -1.87
N LEU A 367 -10.39 -2.65 -2.42
CA LEU A 367 -11.31 -3.69 -1.97
C LEU A 367 -10.68 -5.09 -2.10
N GLY A 368 -9.79 -5.30 -3.10
CA GLY A 368 -9.02 -6.54 -3.20
C GLY A 368 -8.15 -6.80 -1.98
N VAL A 369 -7.51 -5.75 -1.45
CA VAL A 369 -6.75 -5.83 -0.19
C VAL A 369 -7.66 -6.11 0.99
N ALA A 370 -8.84 -5.48 1.03
CA ALA A 370 -9.76 -5.64 2.15
C ALA A 370 -10.38 -7.04 2.24
N VAL A 371 -10.82 -7.62 1.11
CA VAL A 371 -11.50 -8.92 1.11
C VAL A 371 -10.54 -10.11 0.95
N GLY A 372 -9.33 -9.86 0.48
CA GLY A 372 -8.31 -10.89 0.21
C GLY A 372 -8.00 -11.79 1.41
N PRO A 373 -7.81 -11.27 2.63
CA PRO A 373 -7.53 -12.11 3.81
C PRO A 373 -8.64 -13.11 4.12
N LEU A 374 -9.91 -12.73 3.95
CA LEU A 374 -11.04 -13.65 4.16
C LEU A 374 -11.07 -14.74 3.09
N ILE A 375 -11.01 -14.33 1.81
CA ILE A 375 -11.00 -15.27 0.68
C ILE A 375 -9.82 -16.25 0.83
N GLY A 376 -8.63 -15.72 1.10
CA GLY A 376 -7.43 -16.52 1.28
C GLY A 376 -7.47 -17.41 2.50
N GLY A 377 -8.01 -16.94 3.62
CA GLY A 377 -8.18 -17.73 4.83
C GLY A 377 -9.13 -18.92 4.64
N VAL A 378 -10.23 -18.73 3.90
CA VAL A 378 -11.17 -19.80 3.54
C VAL A 378 -10.50 -20.80 2.62
N ILE A 379 -9.84 -20.35 1.53
CA ILE A 379 -9.15 -21.25 0.59
C ILE A 379 -8.01 -22.01 1.29
N LEU A 380 -7.22 -21.32 2.13
CA LEU A 380 -6.16 -21.94 2.90
C LEU A 380 -6.68 -23.05 3.82
N ALA A 381 -7.79 -22.81 4.52
CA ALA A 381 -8.40 -23.80 5.40
C ALA A 381 -8.92 -25.03 4.64
N MET A 382 -9.39 -24.85 3.39
CA MET A 382 -9.94 -25.92 2.57
C MET A 382 -8.88 -26.71 1.80
N THR A 383 -7.84 -26.04 1.33
CA THR A 383 -6.91 -26.59 0.32
C THR A 383 -5.43 -26.56 0.72
N GLY A 384 -5.10 -25.97 1.87
CA GLY A 384 -3.70 -25.74 2.25
C GLY A 384 -2.92 -24.96 1.18
N ALA A 385 -1.84 -25.53 0.66
CA ALA A 385 -1.03 -24.94 -0.40
C ALA A 385 -1.84 -24.60 -1.68
N GLY A 386 -3.01 -25.21 -1.90
CA GLY A 386 -3.88 -24.92 -3.05
C GLY A 386 -4.27 -23.46 -3.19
N VAL A 387 -4.18 -22.67 -2.11
CA VAL A 387 -4.37 -21.20 -2.15
C VAL A 387 -3.44 -20.55 -3.17
N PHE A 388 -2.23 -21.04 -3.35
CA PHE A 388 -1.27 -20.50 -4.32
C PHE A 388 -1.65 -20.83 -5.77
N ILE A 389 -2.30 -21.99 -6.01
CA ILE A 389 -2.88 -22.27 -7.34
C ILE A 389 -4.01 -21.29 -7.64
N CYS A 390 -4.89 -21.03 -6.67
CA CYS A 390 -5.98 -20.07 -6.86
C CYS A 390 -5.44 -18.67 -7.20
N THR A 391 -4.41 -18.19 -6.50
CA THR A 391 -3.78 -16.88 -6.77
C THR A 391 -3.00 -16.88 -8.09
N ALA A 392 -2.40 -18.00 -8.50
CA ALA A 392 -1.83 -18.14 -9.85
C ALA A 392 -2.90 -18.01 -10.94
N LEU A 393 -4.06 -18.67 -10.77
CA LEU A 393 -5.20 -18.56 -11.69
C LEU A 393 -5.75 -17.12 -11.75
N LEU A 394 -5.82 -16.39 -10.63
CA LEU A 394 -6.20 -14.97 -10.63
C LEU A 394 -5.18 -14.12 -11.42
N SER A 395 -3.89 -14.42 -11.31
CA SER A 395 -2.84 -13.74 -12.09
C SER A 395 -2.96 -14.05 -13.58
N VAL A 396 -3.29 -15.29 -13.95
CA VAL A 396 -3.56 -15.68 -15.35
C VAL A 396 -4.83 -14.99 -15.87
N LEU A 397 -5.89 -14.89 -15.05
CA LEU A 397 -7.10 -14.15 -15.41
C LEU A 397 -6.79 -12.67 -15.68
N LEU A 398 -5.98 -12.03 -14.82
CA LEU A 398 -5.50 -10.67 -15.04
C LEU A 398 -4.78 -10.55 -16.41
N CYS A 399 -3.85 -11.46 -16.69
CA CYS A 399 -3.15 -11.49 -17.98
C CYS A 399 -4.11 -11.67 -19.16
N THR A 400 -5.12 -12.53 -19.04
CA THR A 400 -6.13 -12.76 -20.07
C THR A 400 -6.94 -11.49 -20.35
N ILE A 401 -7.40 -10.79 -19.30
CA ILE A 401 -8.13 -9.52 -19.46
C ILE A 401 -7.26 -8.48 -20.18
N ILE A 402 -6.03 -8.29 -19.76
CA ILE A 402 -5.11 -7.35 -20.41
C ILE A 402 -4.83 -7.75 -21.86
N TYR A 403 -4.62 -9.04 -22.14
CA TYR A 403 -4.36 -9.53 -23.48
C TYR A 403 -5.53 -9.29 -24.42
N VAL A 404 -6.75 -9.55 -23.98
CA VAL A 404 -8.00 -9.33 -24.77
C VAL A 404 -8.21 -7.83 -25.01
N CYS A 405 -8.06 -7.01 -23.98
CA CYS A 405 -8.34 -5.57 -24.06
C CYS A 405 -7.16 -4.74 -24.61
N ARG A 406 -5.98 -5.33 -24.87
CA ARG A 406 -4.74 -4.60 -25.20
C ARG A 406 -4.86 -3.64 -26.39
N ILE A 407 -5.59 -4.02 -27.45
CA ILE A 407 -5.71 -3.19 -28.66
C ILE A 407 -6.55 -1.94 -28.33
N SER A 408 -7.69 -2.09 -27.66
CA SER A 408 -8.54 -0.98 -27.25
C SER A 408 -7.87 -0.07 -26.23
N MET A 409 -7.07 -0.66 -25.31
CA MET A 409 -6.26 0.11 -24.36
C MET A 409 -5.18 0.92 -25.08
N LEU A 410 -4.45 0.32 -26.02
CA LEU A 410 -3.43 1.02 -26.79
C LEU A 410 -4.00 2.16 -27.64
N ALA A 411 -5.13 1.94 -28.31
CA ALA A 411 -5.80 2.98 -29.08
C ALA A 411 -6.16 4.18 -28.20
N ARG A 412 -6.74 3.94 -27.00
CA ARG A 412 -7.12 5.00 -26.07
C ARG A 412 -5.90 5.71 -25.44
N LEU A 413 -4.75 5.02 -25.27
CA LEU A 413 -3.53 5.62 -24.73
C LEU A 413 -2.78 6.48 -25.76
N GLN A 414 -3.08 6.32 -27.08
CA GLN A 414 -2.50 7.08 -28.17
C GLN A 414 -3.35 8.31 -28.57
N ASP A 415 -4.65 8.28 -28.26
CA ASP A 415 -5.58 9.40 -28.44
C ASP A 415 -5.96 9.94 -27.05
N PRO A 416 -5.20 10.93 -26.49
CA PRO A 416 -5.44 11.46 -25.16
C PRO A 416 -6.66 12.39 -25.09
#